data_9b0d5988d3097c6153ead859b8b253e6
#
_entry.id   9b0d5988d3097c6153ead859b8b253e6
#
_cell.length_a   1.000
_cell.length_b   1.000
_cell.length_c   1.000
_cell.angle_alpha   90.00
_cell.angle_beta   90.00
_cell.angle_gamma   90.00
#
_symmetry.space_group_name_H-M   'P 1'
#
loop_
_entity.id
_entity.type
_entity.pdbx_description
1 polymer ?
#
loop_
_entity_poly.entity_id
_entity_poly.type
_entity_poly.pdbx_seq_one_letter_code
_entity_poly.pdbx_strand_id
1 'polypeptide(L)'
;RVVAGYCWDWNSKKIPSDYDIILPEFHFKKRWNLNTDKNLWIIGDKSIEEIGCIHTCQGLELDYVGVIIGPDMRYENGQIITDVTQRSSNDQSVKGFKSLIAYNRSKALQDADEIIKNTYRTLLTRGMKGCYVYCCDKSLAKYLAAQLEPQHESIPKLRIEPEINDEVKYIDFLPLYSIRAACGYFGEGELVDESGWMKVESMGKLNRNMFIVQAVGHSMEPLIHDGDYCVFR
;
A
#
# COMPACT_ATOMS: atom_id res chain seq x y z
N ARG A 1 -14.89 1.55 3.20
CA ARG A 1 -15.72 1.26 2.01
C ARG A 1 -15.01 0.31 1.07
N VAL A 2 -15.77 -0.36 0.17
CA VAL A 2 -15.19 -1.24 -0.86
C VAL A 2 -15.43 -0.64 -2.23
N VAL A 3 -14.40 -0.70 -3.08
CA VAL A 3 -14.41 -0.18 -4.45
C VAL A 3 -13.85 -1.22 -5.41
N ALA A 4 -14.19 -1.16 -6.67
CA ALA A 4 -13.70 -2.12 -7.66
C ALA A 4 -13.41 -1.47 -9.02
N GLY A 5 -12.53 -2.13 -9.80
CA GLY A 5 -12.42 -1.89 -11.23
C GLY A 5 -13.72 -2.22 -11.96
N TYR A 6 -14.03 -1.47 -13.01
CA TYR A 6 -15.33 -1.63 -13.68
C TYR A 6 -15.32 -2.81 -14.68
N CYS A 7 -15.19 -4.02 -14.10
CA CYS A 7 -15.16 -5.28 -14.86
C CYS A 7 -16.51 -6.00 -14.92
N TRP A 8 -17.46 -5.63 -14.08
CA TRP A 8 -18.78 -6.26 -13.99
C TRP A 8 -19.84 -5.33 -14.51
N ASP A 9 -20.78 -5.89 -15.29
CA ASP A 9 -21.92 -5.13 -15.79
C ASP A 9 -22.87 -4.72 -14.66
N TRP A 10 -23.56 -3.59 -14.83
CA TRP A 10 -24.47 -3.05 -13.85
C TRP A 10 -25.87 -3.61 -14.03
N ASN A 11 -26.05 -4.87 -13.69
CA ASN A 11 -27.32 -5.59 -13.85
C ASN A 11 -28.39 -5.07 -12.88
N SER A 12 -28.00 -4.76 -11.64
CA SER A 12 -28.90 -4.24 -10.61
C SER A 12 -29.57 -2.91 -11.00
N LYS A 13 -29.01 -2.18 -11.96
CA LYS A 13 -29.64 -0.98 -12.52
C LYS A 13 -30.91 -1.29 -13.31
N LYS A 14 -30.97 -2.48 -13.91
CA LYS A 14 -32.12 -2.96 -14.68
C LYS A 14 -33.04 -3.81 -13.82
N ILE A 15 -32.49 -4.67 -13.02
CA ILE A 15 -33.18 -5.62 -12.15
C ILE A 15 -32.70 -5.39 -10.71
N PRO A 16 -33.40 -4.61 -9.88
CA PRO A 16 -32.95 -4.23 -8.54
C PRO A 16 -32.68 -5.41 -7.57
N SER A 17 -33.22 -6.59 -7.87
CA SER A 17 -32.95 -7.81 -7.10
C SER A 17 -31.59 -8.45 -7.38
N ASP A 18 -30.98 -8.12 -8.52
CA ASP A 18 -29.74 -8.72 -8.97
C ASP A 18 -28.53 -8.16 -8.22
N TYR A 19 -27.45 -8.94 -8.26
CA TYR A 19 -26.13 -8.53 -7.82
C TYR A 19 -25.22 -8.34 -9.03
N ASP A 20 -24.27 -7.41 -8.89
CA ASP A 20 -23.37 -7.05 -10.00
C ASP A 20 -22.01 -7.72 -9.83
N ILE A 21 -21.45 -7.70 -8.60
CA ILE A 21 -20.15 -8.27 -8.28
C ILE A 21 -20.38 -9.52 -7.43
N ILE A 22 -19.98 -10.67 -7.96
CA ILE A 22 -20.16 -11.95 -7.32
C ILE A 22 -18.81 -12.67 -7.28
N LEU A 23 -18.35 -13.03 -6.06
CA LEU A 23 -17.16 -13.83 -5.81
C LEU A 23 -17.61 -15.09 -5.04
N PRO A 24 -17.94 -16.17 -5.77
CA PRO A 24 -18.59 -17.35 -5.19
C PRO A 24 -17.78 -18.02 -4.09
N GLU A 25 -16.47 -18.06 -4.23
CA GLU A 25 -15.52 -18.67 -3.29
C GLU A 25 -15.55 -18.03 -1.89
N PHE A 26 -16.06 -16.80 -1.77
CA PHE A 26 -16.21 -16.08 -0.49
C PHE A 26 -17.67 -15.86 -0.09
N HIS A 27 -18.63 -16.45 -0.80
CA HIS A 27 -20.06 -16.13 -0.64
C HIS A 27 -20.34 -14.63 -0.71
N PHE A 28 -19.48 -13.89 -1.41
CA PHE A 28 -19.58 -12.44 -1.54
C PHE A 28 -20.39 -12.08 -2.77
N LYS A 29 -21.44 -11.26 -2.55
CA LYS A 29 -22.26 -10.71 -3.60
C LYS A 29 -22.71 -9.30 -3.22
N LYS A 30 -22.43 -8.33 -4.07
CA LYS A 30 -22.74 -6.92 -3.83
C LYS A 30 -23.22 -6.26 -5.13
N ARG A 31 -23.88 -5.13 -4.98
CA ARG A 31 -24.29 -4.28 -6.08
C ARG A 31 -23.33 -3.13 -6.25
N TRP A 32 -23.31 -2.57 -7.45
CA TRP A 32 -22.70 -1.27 -7.64
C TRP A 32 -23.47 -0.20 -6.87
N ASN A 33 -22.80 0.87 -6.51
CA ASN A 33 -23.40 2.01 -5.84
C ASN A 33 -24.57 2.58 -6.65
N LEU A 34 -25.71 2.74 -6.00
CA LEU A 34 -26.92 3.24 -6.66
C LEU A 34 -26.78 4.74 -7.01
N ASN A 35 -27.31 5.14 -8.17
CA ASN A 35 -27.29 6.54 -8.62
C ASN A 35 -28.14 7.49 -7.76
N THR A 36 -28.89 6.97 -6.79
CA THR A 36 -29.79 7.76 -5.95
C THR A 36 -29.06 8.73 -5.03
N ASP A 37 -27.89 8.35 -4.55
CA ASP A 37 -27.17 9.12 -3.52
C ASP A 37 -26.05 10.00 -4.12
N LYS A 38 -25.79 9.89 -5.44
CA LYS A 38 -24.77 10.69 -6.17
C LYS A 38 -23.46 10.83 -5.37
N ASN A 39 -23.12 12.05 -4.98
CA ASN A 39 -21.87 12.37 -4.23
C ASN A 39 -21.95 12.01 -2.74
N LEU A 40 -23.11 11.61 -2.22
CA LEU A 40 -23.31 11.26 -0.81
C LEU A 40 -23.16 9.76 -0.54
N TRP A 41 -22.84 8.95 -1.56
CA TRP A 41 -22.71 7.49 -1.41
C TRP A 41 -21.80 7.10 -0.22
N ILE A 42 -20.69 7.79 -0.02
CA ILE A 42 -19.72 7.46 1.04
C ILE A 42 -20.32 7.58 2.45
N ILE A 43 -21.19 8.55 2.67
CA ILE A 43 -21.80 8.80 3.98
C ILE A 43 -23.16 8.12 4.15
N GLY A 44 -23.71 7.56 3.06
CA GLY A 44 -25.00 6.86 3.08
C GLY A 44 -24.97 5.59 3.94
N ASP A 45 -25.97 5.34 4.76
CA ASP A 45 -26.06 4.17 5.65
C ASP A 45 -25.97 2.84 4.90
N LYS A 46 -26.53 2.78 3.68
CA LYS A 46 -26.55 1.59 2.85
C LYS A 46 -25.27 1.36 2.02
N SER A 47 -24.38 2.33 1.99
CA SER A 47 -23.17 2.27 1.16
C SER A 47 -22.20 1.13 1.53
N ILE A 48 -22.35 0.54 2.72
CA ILE A 48 -21.59 -0.65 3.14
C ILE A 48 -22.04 -1.91 2.37
N GLU A 49 -23.27 -1.90 1.85
CA GLU A 49 -23.83 -3.00 1.04
C GLU A 49 -23.53 -2.85 -0.45
N GLU A 50 -22.86 -1.78 -0.84
CA GLU A 50 -22.58 -1.42 -2.21
C GLU A 50 -21.09 -1.31 -2.49
N ILE A 51 -20.71 -1.45 -3.75
CA ILE A 51 -19.34 -1.29 -4.24
C ILE A 51 -19.25 0.01 -5.04
N GLY A 52 -18.29 0.86 -4.68
CA GLY A 52 -18.02 2.08 -5.44
C GLY A 52 -17.19 1.79 -6.70
N CYS A 53 -17.43 2.56 -7.75
CA CYS A 53 -16.58 2.57 -8.94
C CYS A 53 -15.61 3.77 -8.91
N ILE A 54 -14.71 3.84 -9.89
CA ILE A 54 -13.75 4.95 -10.00
C ILE A 54 -14.42 6.33 -9.98
N HIS A 55 -15.57 6.47 -10.66
CA HIS A 55 -16.29 7.75 -10.73
C HIS A 55 -16.91 8.17 -9.39
N THR A 56 -17.25 7.21 -8.54
CA THR A 56 -17.80 7.46 -7.20
C THR A 56 -16.73 7.88 -6.20
N CYS A 57 -15.50 7.41 -6.41
CA CYS A 57 -14.40 7.58 -5.45
C CYS A 57 -13.44 8.69 -5.84
N GLN A 58 -13.59 9.28 -7.02
CA GLN A 58 -12.71 10.35 -7.47
C GLN A 58 -12.85 11.59 -6.59
N GLY A 59 -11.72 12.07 -6.06
CA GLY A 59 -11.69 13.23 -5.17
C GLY A 59 -12.09 12.95 -3.72
N LEU A 60 -12.29 11.68 -3.34
CA LEU A 60 -12.66 11.29 -1.99
C LEU A 60 -11.50 10.59 -1.28
N GLU A 61 -11.40 10.78 0.02
CA GLU A 61 -10.43 10.15 0.91
C GLU A 61 -11.18 9.38 1.99
N LEU A 62 -10.67 8.19 2.31
CA LEU A 62 -11.24 7.27 3.29
C LEU A 62 -10.15 6.88 4.29
N ASP A 63 -10.49 6.65 5.55
CA ASP A 63 -9.53 6.07 6.49
C ASP A 63 -9.02 4.71 5.98
N TYR A 64 -9.96 3.83 5.63
CA TYR A 64 -9.65 2.50 5.09
C TYR A 64 -10.49 2.22 3.84
N VAL A 65 -9.87 1.64 2.84
CA VAL A 65 -10.54 1.21 1.60
C VAL A 65 -10.26 -0.26 1.31
N GLY A 66 -11.28 -0.99 0.86
CA GLY A 66 -11.12 -2.29 0.22
C GLY A 66 -11.15 -2.12 -1.30
N VAL A 67 -10.18 -2.65 -2.01
CA VAL A 67 -10.10 -2.57 -3.48
C VAL A 67 -10.17 -3.95 -4.08
N ILE A 68 -11.12 -4.16 -4.97
CA ILE A 68 -11.24 -5.37 -5.78
C ILE A 68 -10.60 -5.10 -7.15
N ILE A 69 -9.46 -5.74 -7.41
CA ILE A 69 -8.83 -5.75 -8.74
C ILE A 69 -9.48 -6.86 -9.55
N GLY A 70 -10.12 -6.47 -10.65
CA GLY A 70 -10.87 -7.36 -11.51
C GLY A 70 -10.00 -8.22 -12.43
N PRO A 71 -10.64 -9.03 -13.30
CA PRO A 71 -9.92 -9.87 -14.27
C PRO A 71 -9.22 -9.08 -15.39
N ASP A 72 -9.42 -7.76 -15.44
CA ASP A 72 -8.76 -6.85 -16.39
C ASP A 72 -7.30 -6.56 -16.07
N MET A 73 -6.79 -7.06 -14.93
CA MET A 73 -5.38 -6.96 -14.56
C MET A 73 -4.89 -8.28 -13.97
N ARG A 74 -3.78 -8.81 -14.48
CA ARG A 74 -3.16 -10.07 -14.04
C ARG A 74 -1.64 -9.98 -14.05
N TYR A 75 -0.99 -10.92 -13.38
CA TYR A 75 0.47 -11.04 -13.38
C TYR A 75 0.87 -12.30 -14.14
N GLU A 76 1.63 -12.14 -15.21
CA GLU A 76 2.01 -13.20 -16.12
C GLU A 76 3.42 -12.95 -16.66
N ASN A 77 4.27 -13.99 -16.66
CA ASN A 77 5.64 -13.92 -17.21
C ASN A 77 6.50 -12.76 -16.65
N GLY A 78 6.38 -12.47 -15.36
CA GLY A 78 7.16 -11.42 -14.71
C GLY A 78 6.62 -10.00 -14.91
N GLN A 79 5.44 -9.83 -15.51
CA GLN A 79 4.89 -8.52 -15.86
C GLN A 79 3.41 -8.41 -15.47
N ILE A 80 2.98 -7.19 -15.16
CA ILE A 80 1.56 -6.86 -15.01
C ILE A 80 0.98 -6.65 -16.40
N ILE A 81 0.00 -7.49 -16.75
CA ILE A 81 -0.72 -7.47 -18.02
C ILE A 81 -2.13 -6.95 -17.77
N THR A 82 -2.58 -6.04 -18.62
CA THR A 82 -3.95 -5.55 -18.64
C THR A 82 -4.74 -6.10 -19.81
N ASP A 83 -6.04 -6.26 -19.62
CA ASP A 83 -6.94 -6.80 -20.64
C ASP A 83 -8.25 -6.00 -20.66
N VAL A 84 -8.34 -5.07 -21.59
CA VAL A 84 -9.52 -4.21 -21.76
C VAL A 84 -10.79 -5.00 -22.12
N THR A 85 -10.67 -6.22 -22.65
CA THR A 85 -11.84 -7.04 -23.02
C THR A 85 -12.57 -7.60 -21.78
N GLN A 86 -11.89 -7.60 -20.62
CA GLN A 86 -12.46 -8.02 -19.34
C GLN A 86 -13.21 -6.88 -18.62
N ARG A 87 -13.21 -5.67 -19.18
CA ARG A 87 -13.98 -4.57 -18.63
C ARG A 87 -15.42 -4.62 -19.10
N SER A 88 -16.33 -4.10 -18.27
CA SER A 88 -17.74 -3.98 -18.64
C SER A 88 -17.92 -3.23 -19.95
N SER A 89 -18.84 -3.69 -20.77
CA SER A 89 -19.24 -3.03 -22.03
C SER A 89 -19.78 -1.61 -21.80
N ASN A 90 -20.20 -1.30 -20.59
CA ASN A 90 -20.74 0.00 -20.17
C ASN A 90 -19.65 0.96 -19.66
N ASP A 91 -18.39 0.53 -19.60
CA ASP A 91 -17.31 1.37 -19.13
C ASP A 91 -16.99 2.49 -20.12
N GLN A 92 -17.34 3.71 -19.74
CA GLN A 92 -17.10 4.90 -20.56
C GLN A 92 -15.61 5.29 -20.63
N SER A 93 -14.78 4.83 -19.70
CA SER A 93 -13.34 5.16 -19.69
C SER A 93 -12.60 4.55 -20.88
N VAL A 94 -13.08 3.44 -21.39
CA VAL A 94 -12.52 2.74 -22.57
C VAL A 94 -13.40 2.88 -23.82
N LYS A 95 -14.31 3.86 -23.80
CA LYS A 95 -15.16 4.17 -24.96
C LYS A 95 -14.30 4.54 -26.17
N GLY A 96 -14.60 3.94 -27.31
CA GLY A 96 -13.84 4.18 -28.54
C GLY A 96 -12.68 3.21 -28.75
N PHE A 97 -12.34 2.36 -27.80
CA PHE A 97 -11.29 1.34 -27.95
C PHE A 97 -11.49 0.49 -29.22
N LYS A 98 -12.72 0.00 -29.47
CA LYS A 98 -13.04 -0.82 -30.65
C LYS A 98 -12.78 -0.10 -31.97
N SER A 99 -13.04 1.20 -32.04
CA SER A 99 -12.76 2.01 -33.22
C SER A 99 -11.25 2.28 -33.37
N LEU A 100 -10.58 2.60 -32.27
CA LEU A 100 -9.16 2.88 -32.26
C LEU A 100 -8.32 1.65 -32.57
N ILE A 101 -8.70 0.46 -32.10
CA ILE A 101 -7.99 -0.80 -32.36
C ILE A 101 -8.00 -1.17 -33.83
N ALA A 102 -9.07 -0.83 -34.55
CA ALA A 102 -9.18 -1.05 -35.99
C ALA A 102 -8.27 -0.11 -36.80
N TYR A 103 -8.01 1.09 -36.29
CA TYR A 103 -7.18 2.10 -36.93
C TYR A 103 -5.71 2.02 -36.52
N ASN A 104 -5.44 1.94 -35.21
CA ASN A 104 -4.10 1.87 -34.63
C ASN A 104 -4.08 0.95 -33.40
N ARG A 105 -3.82 -0.34 -33.63
CA ARG A 105 -3.83 -1.38 -32.58
C ARG A 105 -2.86 -1.09 -31.45
N SER A 106 -1.64 -0.68 -31.76
CA SER A 106 -0.60 -0.44 -30.76
C SER A 106 -1.00 0.69 -29.83
N LYS A 107 -1.46 1.80 -30.39
CA LYS A 107 -1.93 2.96 -29.61
C LYS A 107 -3.15 2.63 -28.77
N ALA A 108 -4.12 1.91 -29.34
CA ALA A 108 -5.31 1.51 -28.59
C ALA A 108 -4.97 0.65 -27.35
N LEU A 109 -4.08 -0.32 -27.49
CA LEU A 109 -3.66 -1.19 -26.39
C LEU A 109 -2.87 -0.42 -25.33
N GLN A 110 -1.99 0.49 -25.74
CA GLN A 110 -1.25 1.35 -24.82
C GLN A 110 -2.19 2.25 -24.00
N ASP A 111 -3.12 2.94 -24.68
CA ASP A 111 -4.08 3.83 -24.01
C ASP A 111 -4.97 3.05 -23.02
N ALA A 112 -5.40 1.85 -23.41
CA ALA A 112 -6.20 0.99 -22.53
C ALA A 112 -5.37 0.51 -21.31
N ASP A 113 -4.12 0.13 -21.49
CA ASP A 113 -3.21 -0.26 -20.42
C ASP A 113 -3.04 0.89 -19.40
N GLU A 114 -2.78 2.09 -19.89
CA GLU A 114 -2.65 3.28 -19.05
C GLU A 114 -3.93 3.59 -18.27
N ILE A 115 -5.08 3.50 -18.91
CA ILE A 115 -6.39 3.75 -18.26
C ILE A 115 -6.64 2.72 -17.16
N ILE A 116 -6.42 1.44 -17.41
CA ILE A 116 -6.64 0.38 -16.43
C ILE A 116 -5.70 0.55 -15.23
N LYS A 117 -4.41 0.74 -15.47
CA LYS A 117 -3.42 0.97 -14.41
C LYS A 117 -3.71 2.21 -13.58
N ASN A 118 -4.08 3.32 -14.22
CA ASN A 118 -4.43 4.56 -13.54
C ASN A 118 -5.74 4.43 -12.74
N THR A 119 -6.71 3.64 -13.23
CA THR A 119 -7.91 3.31 -12.45
C THR A 119 -7.55 2.68 -11.12
N TYR A 120 -6.77 1.59 -11.13
CA TYR A 120 -6.38 0.92 -9.90
C TYR A 120 -5.45 1.78 -9.04
N ARG A 121 -4.51 2.52 -9.62
CA ARG A 121 -3.69 3.48 -8.89
C ARG A 121 -4.56 4.46 -8.10
N THR A 122 -5.59 5.01 -8.75
CA THR A 122 -6.52 5.95 -8.10
C THR A 122 -7.29 5.26 -6.98
N LEU A 123 -7.81 4.06 -7.18
CA LEU A 123 -8.57 3.33 -6.16
C LEU A 123 -7.69 2.96 -4.95
N LEU A 124 -6.49 2.45 -5.19
CA LEU A 124 -5.54 2.02 -4.16
C LEU A 124 -5.06 3.19 -3.28
N THR A 125 -5.03 4.41 -3.81
CA THR A 125 -4.61 5.60 -3.08
C THR A 125 -5.74 6.33 -2.34
N ARG A 126 -6.93 5.74 -2.24
CA ARG A 126 -8.06 6.36 -1.51
C ARG A 126 -8.05 6.11 -0.02
N GLY A 127 -7.30 5.12 0.47
CA GLY A 127 -7.18 4.83 1.90
C GLY A 127 -6.05 5.62 2.56
N MET A 128 -6.37 6.53 3.47
CA MET A 128 -5.39 7.37 4.18
C MET A 128 -4.59 6.58 5.20
N LYS A 129 -5.22 5.61 5.88
CA LYS A 129 -4.60 4.78 6.92
C LYS A 129 -4.31 3.36 6.45
N GLY A 130 -5.04 2.87 5.45
CA GLY A 130 -4.83 1.52 4.93
C GLY A 130 -5.69 1.16 3.73
N CYS A 131 -5.17 0.21 2.95
CA CYS A 131 -5.84 -0.34 1.79
C CYS A 131 -5.81 -1.86 1.85
N TYR A 132 -6.98 -2.49 1.80
CA TYR A 132 -7.12 -3.95 1.68
C TYR A 132 -7.36 -4.29 0.22
N VAL A 133 -6.58 -5.22 -0.32
CA VAL A 133 -6.62 -5.55 -1.74
C VAL A 133 -7.03 -6.99 -1.95
N TYR A 134 -8.03 -7.21 -2.79
CA TYR A 134 -8.37 -8.50 -3.35
C TYR A 134 -8.12 -8.48 -4.87
N CYS A 135 -7.47 -9.50 -5.40
CA CYS A 135 -7.24 -9.67 -6.84
C CYS A 135 -7.97 -10.90 -7.35
N CYS A 136 -8.72 -10.78 -8.43
CA CYS A 136 -9.29 -11.93 -9.12
C CYS A 136 -8.20 -12.87 -9.64
N ASP A 137 -7.06 -12.33 -10.08
CA ASP A 137 -5.88 -13.11 -10.44
C ASP A 137 -5.01 -13.43 -9.22
N LYS A 138 -4.85 -14.72 -8.92
CA LYS A 138 -4.06 -15.18 -7.77
C LYS A 138 -2.57 -14.92 -7.91
N SER A 139 -2.04 -14.88 -9.13
CA SER A 139 -0.64 -14.59 -9.38
C SER A 139 -0.34 -13.12 -9.10
N LEU A 140 -1.26 -12.22 -9.47
CA LEU A 140 -1.19 -10.81 -9.13
C LEU A 140 -1.25 -10.59 -7.61
N ALA A 141 -2.15 -11.29 -6.92
CA ALA A 141 -2.24 -11.22 -5.46
C ALA A 141 -0.92 -11.60 -4.78
N LYS A 142 -0.30 -12.71 -5.20
CA LYS A 142 1.00 -13.15 -4.69
C LYS A 142 2.10 -12.15 -5.00
N TYR A 143 2.13 -11.62 -6.23
CA TYR A 143 3.11 -10.62 -6.63
C TYR A 143 3.01 -9.35 -5.77
N LEU A 144 1.80 -8.81 -5.58
CA LEU A 144 1.59 -7.63 -4.74
C LEU A 144 1.95 -7.88 -3.27
N ALA A 145 1.58 -9.05 -2.72
CA ALA A 145 1.96 -9.42 -1.36
C ALA A 145 3.47 -9.45 -1.18
N ALA A 146 4.21 -10.05 -2.13
CA ALA A 146 5.67 -10.10 -2.11
C ALA A 146 6.32 -8.70 -2.20
N GLN A 147 5.65 -7.72 -2.83
CA GLN A 147 6.16 -6.34 -2.85
C GLN A 147 5.91 -5.59 -1.53
N LEU A 148 4.93 -6.05 -0.74
CA LEU A 148 4.59 -5.46 0.56
C LEU A 148 5.35 -6.15 1.72
N GLU A 149 5.81 -7.37 1.51
CA GLU A 149 6.76 -7.95 2.45
C GLU A 149 7.95 -7.00 2.52
N PRO A 150 8.32 -6.52 3.72
CA PRO A 150 9.52 -5.73 3.85
C PRO A 150 10.59 -6.57 3.16
N GLN A 151 11.18 -6.04 2.08
CA GLN A 151 12.40 -6.60 1.55
C GLN A 151 13.33 -6.54 2.74
N HIS A 152 13.45 -7.63 3.47
CA HIS A 152 14.59 -7.87 4.29
C HIS A 152 15.77 -7.92 3.29
N GLU A 153 16.19 -6.74 2.80
CA GLU A 153 17.61 -6.55 2.63
C GLU A 153 18.15 -7.15 3.90
N SER A 154 18.93 -8.21 3.79
CA SER A 154 19.55 -8.84 4.94
C SER A 154 20.12 -7.70 5.75
N ILE A 155 19.41 -7.30 6.81
CA ILE A 155 19.88 -6.26 7.72
C ILE A 155 21.26 -6.81 8.07
N PRO A 156 22.35 -6.17 7.66
CA PRO A 156 23.68 -6.66 7.96
C PRO A 156 23.64 -6.85 9.46
N LYS A 157 23.88 -8.09 9.95
CA LYS A 157 23.74 -8.42 11.37
C LYS A 157 24.46 -7.35 12.12
N LEU A 158 23.72 -6.40 12.70
CA LEU A 158 24.27 -5.26 13.40
C LEU A 158 25.16 -5.86 14.49
N ARG A 159 26.46 -5.81 14.28
CA ARG A 159 27.43 -6.31 15.25
C ARG A 159 27.66 -5.19 16.24
N ILE A 160 27.33 -5.48 17.47
CA ILE A 160 27.69 -4.64 18.60
C ILE A 160 29.08 -5.13 19.06
N GLU A 161 30.06 -4.26 18.93
CA GLU A 161 31.40 -4.52 19.41
C GLU A 161 31.56 -3.86 20.80
N PRO A 162 31.84 -4.62 21.86
CA PRO A 162 31.95 -4.05 23.20
C PRO A 162 33.10 -3.05 23.32
N GLU A 163 34.18 -3.28 22.59
CA GLU A 163 35.35 -2.40 22.51
C GLU A 163 35.87 -2.32 21.08
N ILE A 164 36.26 -1.13 20.63
CA ILE A 164 36.87 -0.88 19.33
C ILE A 164 38.10 0.02 19.45
N ASN A 165 38.95 0.00 18.42
CA ASN A 165 40.10 0.90 18.32
C ASN A 165 39.62 2.36 18.24
N ASP A 166 40.25 3.26 18.99
CA ASP A 166 39.93 4.69 19.01
C ASP A 166 40.04 5.36 17.64
N GLU A 167 40.87 4.82 16.73
CA GLU A 167 41.03 5.33 15.37
C GLU A 167 39.80 5.22 14.51
N VAL A 168 38.87 4.28 14.78
CA VAL A 168 37.64 4.06 13.99
C VAL A 168 36.40 4.62 14.69
N LYS A 169 36.51 5.10 15.93
CA LYS A 169 35.42 5.76 16.66
C LYS A 169 34.99 7.03 15.92
N TYR A 170 33.71 7.22 15.71
CA TYR A 170 33.09 8.36 14.99
C TYR A 170 33.58 8.54 13.53
N ILE A 171 34.24 7.51 12.97
CA ILE A 171 34.56 7.38 11.55
C ILE A 171 33.63 6.34 10.91
N ASP A 172 33.67 5.12 11.45
CA ASP A 172 32.85 4.00 10.99
C ASP A 172 31.87 3.50 12.08
N PHE A 173 32.08 3.88 13.33
CA PHE A 173 31.32 3.41 14.48
C PHE A 173 30.76 4.56 15.30
N LEU A 174 29.54 4.34 15.82
CA LEU A 174 28.90 5.22 16.81
C LEU A 174 28.68 4.45 18.12
N PRO A 175 28.73 5.13 19.28
CA PRO A 175 28.42 4.52 20.55
C PRO A 175 26.94 4.14 20.62
N LEU A 176 26.65 2.95 21.12
CA LEU A 176 25.32 2.46 21.43
C LEU A 176 25.05 2.66 22.93
N TYR A 177 24.01 3.38 23.23
CA TYR A 177 23.56 3.58 24.61
C TYR A 177 22.29 2.78 24.89
N SER A 178 22.23 2.13 26.05
CA SER A 178 21.03 1.50 26.57
C SER A 178 20.16 2.52 27.29
N ILE A 179 19.35 3.25 26.54
CA ILE A 179 18.31 4.06 27.16
C ILE A 179 17.04 3.22 27.19
N ARG A 180 16.55 2.86 28.36
CA ARG A 180 15.16 2.48 28.52
C ARG A 180 14.35 3.76 28.39
N ALA A 181 14.03 4.12 27.16
CA ALA A 181 13.10 5.20 26.87
C ALA A 181 11.67 4.73 27.26
N ALA A 182 11.40 4.71 28.55
CA ALA A 182 10.02 4.69 28.99
C ALA A 182 9.43 6.06 28.60
N CYS A 183 8.42 6.05 27.70
CA CYS A 183 7.69 7.23 27.28
C CYS A 183 7.40 8.16 28.47
N GLY A 184 8.00 9.36 28.44
CA GLY A 184 7.60 10.48 29.30
C GLY A 184 8.41 10.75 30.55
N TYR A 185 9.47 10.03 30.88
CA TYR A 185 10.30 10.33 32.05
C TYR A 185 11.78 10.43 31.65
N PHE A 186 12.22 11.61 31.26
CA PHE A 186 13.62 11.99 31.41
C PHE A 186 13.80 12.51 32.82
N GLY A 187 14.06 11.60 33.78
CA GLY A 187 14.47 11.95 35.13
C GLY A 187 15.92 12.43 35.11
N GLU A 188 16.19 13.59 35.72
CA GLU A 188 17.58 14.03 35.98
C GLU A 188 18.28 12.93 36.80
N GLY A 189 19.25 12.25 36.20
CA GLY A 189 20.19 11.38 36.92
C GLY A 189 20.27 9.91 36.52
N GLU A 190 19.63 9.42 35.47
CA GLU A 190 19.92 8.06 34.98
C GLU A 190 21.20 8.04 34.19
N LEU A 191 22.17 7.22 34.71
CA LEU A 191 23.42 6.94 34.04
C LEU A 191 23.12 6.26 32.70
N VAL A 192 23.57 6.89 31.64
CA VAL A 192 23.49 6.34 30.27
C VAL A 192 24.64 5.34 30.17
N ASP A 193 24.35 4.04 30.29
CA ASP A 193 25.35 3.00 30.12
C ASP A 193 25.69 2.84 28.62
N GLU A 194 26.95 2.99 28.28
CA GLU A 194 27.50 2.65 26.97
C GLU A 194 27.51 1.12 26.82
N SER A 195 26.63 0.62 25.90
CA SER A 195 26.45 -0.82 25.66
C SER A 195 27.46 -1.38 24.65
N GLY A 196 28.25 -0.52 24.02
CA GLY A 196 29.22 -0.87 22.99
C GLY A 196 29.21 0.07 21.80
N TRP A 197 29.78 -0.36 20.71
CA TRP A 197 29.93 0.40 19.46
C TRP A 197 29.28 -0.34 18.31
N MET A 198 28.59 0.37 17.45
CA MET A 198 27.90 -0.19 16.29
C MET A 198 28.44 0.43 15.02
N LYS A 199 28.80 -0.43 14.05
CA LYS A 199 29.21 0.01 12.72
C LYS A 199 28.04 0.63 11.98
N VAL A 200 28.24 1.80 11.39
CA VAL A 200 27.22 2.54 10.64
C VAL A 200 27.65 2.61 9.18
N GLU A 201 26.86 2.00 8.29
CA GLU A 201 27.08 2.05 6.87
C GLU A 201 26.10 3.05 6.21
N SER A 202 26.55 3.77 5.19
CA SER A 202 25.71 4.66 4.36
C SER A 202 25.19 5.97 5.01
N MET A 203 25.68 6.37 6.15
CA MET A 203 25.35 7.65 6.79
C MET A 203 26.47 8.64 6.65
N GLY A 204 26.58 9.44 5.70
CA GLY A 204 27.52 10.55 5.57
C GLY A 204 28.64 10.67 6.62
N LYS A 205 29.22 11.85 6.83
CA LYS A 205 30.33 12.02 7.79
C LYS A 205 29.83 11.93 9.25
N LEU A 206 30.29 10.93 9.99
CA LEU A 206 30.00 10.77 11.42
C LEU A 206 30.75 11.82 12.26
N ASN A 207 30.28 12.09 13.48
CA ASN A 207 30.92 12.99 14.42
C ASN A 207 30.59 12.63 15.87
N ARG A 208 31.29 13.24 16.81
CA ARG A 208 31.20 12.93 18.26
C ARG A 208 29.89 13.32 18.93
N ASN A 209 29.01 14.07 18.24
CA ASN A 209 27.69 14.41 18.76
C ASN A 209 26.63 13.39 18.34
N MET A 210 27.00 12.34 17.58
CA MET A 210 26.11 11.32 17.12
C MET A 210 26.22 10.07 17.99
N PHE A 211 25.10 9.43 18.24
CA PHE A 211 25.01 8.20 19.03
C PHE A 211 23.82 7.36 18.56
N ILE A 212 23.80 6.11 18.97
CA ILE A 212 22.73 5.15 18.65
C ILE A 212 21.99 4.77 19.92
N VAL A 213 20.68 4.63 19.80
CA VAL A 213 19.79 4.13 20.85
C VAL A 213 18.84 3.11 20.24
N GLN A 214 18.60 2.02 20.97
CA GLN A 214 17.56 1.07 20.58
C GLN A 214 16.19 1.57 21.06
N ALA A 215 15.23 1.65 20.15
CA ALA A 215 13.85 1.99 20.47
C ALA A 215 13.19 0.86 21.26
N VAL A 216 12.44 1.22 22.31
CA VAL A 216 11.68 0.28 23.13
C VAL A 216 10.24 0.74 23.23
N GLY A 217 9.31 -0.14 22.89
CA GLY A 217 7.87 0.12 22.94
C GLY A 217 7.28 0.57 21.61
N HIS A 218 5.97 0.77 21.58
CA HIS A 218 5.17 0.96 20.36
C HIS A 218 4.68 2.40 20.14
N SER A 219 5.10 3.35 20.96
CA SER A 219 4.58 4.73 20.94
C SER A 219 4.95 5.54 19.69
N MET A 220 5.96 5.10 18.94
CA MET A 220 6.46 5.78 17.73
C MET A 220 6.09 5.05 16.43
N GLU A 221 5.34 3.95 16.54
CA GLU A 221 4.81 3.26 15.34
C GLU A 221 3.81 4.15 14.57
N PRO A 222 3.76 4.01 13.26
CA PRO A 222 4.43 3.03 12.40
C PRO A 222 5.82 3.46 11.89
N LEU A 223 6.38 4.56 12.34
CA LEU A 223 7.65 5.11 11.82
C LEU A 223 8.88 4.46 12.45
N ILE A 224 8.83 4.14 13.76
CA ILE A 224 9.90 3.49 14.50
C ILE A 224 9.25 2.34 15.28
N HIS A 225 9.76 1.13 15.08
CA HIS A 225 9.22 -0.08 15.72
C HIS A 225 10.04 -0.47 16.95
N ASP A 226 9.45 -1.28 17.80
CA ASP A 226 10.15 -1.85 18.94
C ASP A 226 11.37 -2.64 18.47
N GLY A 227 12.54 -2.35 19.05
CA GLY A 227 13.80 -2.96 18.67
C GLY A 227 14.59 -2.24 17.57
N ASP A 228 14.07 -1.23 16.92
CA ASP A 228 14.79 -0.44 15.92
C ASP A 228 15.97 0.32 16.53
N TYR A 229 17.06 0.45 15.79
CA TYR A 229 18.20 1.27 16.18
C TYR A 229 18.12 2.65 15.51
N CYS A 230 18.03 3.67 16.33
CA CYS A 230 17.88 5.05 15.91
C CYS A 230 19.18 5.82 16.10
N VAL A 231 19.63 6.55 15.07
CA VAL A 231 20.79 7.43 15.16
C VAL A 231 20.33 8.84 15.51
N PHE A 232 20.91 9.39 16.56
CA PHE A 232 20.67 10.75 17.02
C PHE A 232 21.88 11.65 16.73
N ARG A 233 21.61 12.94 16.60
CA ARG A 233 22.62 13.97 16.36
C ARG A 233 22.37 15.18 17.22
#